data_59acb2ce200ac868f9692799b92f9087
#
_entry.id   59acb2ce200ac868f9692799b92f9087
#
_cell.length_a   1.000
_cell.length_b   1.000
_cell.length_c   1.000
_cell.angle_alpha   90.00
_cell.angle_beta   90.00
_cell.angle_gamma   90.00
#
_symmetry.space_group_name_H-M   'P 1'
#
loop_
_entity.id
_entity.type
_entity.pdbx_description
1 polymer ?
#
loop_
_entity_poly.entity_id
_entity_poly.type
_entity_poly.pdbx_seq_one_letter_code
_entity_poly.pdbx_strand_id
1 'polypeptide(L)'
;YDKYAGTTGDVTEALQVVSETVKSANAARALTMALNNAVKGAEAYWAKVENGEVTLNNALKTSLQQQIAEAKKQLAETNMADMVVGAEESATKLNAMVVSARNWAGLSYALGKAKALADRLGGLENTDEYKKVLADLDAVELTFDDAILDVAALNAKIQEKLTPEFLATVTEKNKLDMTSFITNPNIFNNTGVQNQMPGGWILGRNDARDNSIWCTVTDGDGELHAGNWSGNKGNDVTGVHYYQKIGIGDGAVKLPDGLYQLAAATYSDGDPNKIVLYATSDSVNIDTVYFNRDRMLYDEALSKTDVTSTVEDVVVVDGQLYIGVRGADPENNHQGGNGKNWYADNFRLYFAGSDVLGAYRGRLQDRLDKAVVLHDSLAVYGIDDSESYGFALDPEEGYYIFLTEGTLDDVSYAIDDLDKMNADAEKLIANYLLLTPLVQNGNNFNNQLNEGVLFAQPTAKK
;
A
#
# COMPACT_ATOMS: atom_id res chain seq x y z
N TYR A 1 74.84 0.75 -10.37
CA TYR A 1 74.79 -0.71 -10.21
C TYR A 1 75.71 -1.24 -9.13
N ASP A 2 76.79 -0.58 -8.84
CA ASP A 2 77.80 -1.05 -7.87
C ASP A 2 77.55 -0.65 -6.41
N LYS A 3 76.34 -0.19 -6.05
CA LYS A 3 75.99 0.21 -4.67
C LYS A 3 75.29 -0.86 -3.88
N TYR A 4 74.91 -2.00 -4.47
CA TYR A 4 74.26 -3.12 -3.77
C TYR A 4 75.22 -4.32 -3.78
N ALA A 5 76.17 -4.31 -2.87
CA ALA A 5 77.02 -5.47 -2.58
C ALA A 5 76.34 -6.47 -1.64
N GLY A 6 75.00 -6.66 -1.78
CA GLY A 6 74.26 -7.66 -1.06
C GLY A 6 74.28 -8.99 -1.79
N THR A 7 74.18 -10.08 -1.04
CA THR A 7 73.94 -11.42 -1.59
C THR A 7 72.57 -11.51 -2.18
N THR A 8 72.27 -12.48 -3.05
CA THR A 8 70.96 -12.74 -3.60
C THR A 8 69.96 -12.98 -2.48
N GLY A 9 70.40 -13.52 -1.34
CA GLY A 9 69.57 -13.69 -0.13
C GLY A 9 69.14 -12.37 0.49
N ASP A 10 70.01 -11.39 0.60
CA ASP A 10 69.72 -10.06 1.17
C ASP A 10 68.73 -9.28 0.30
N VAL A 11 68.83 -9.41 -1.01
CA VAL A 11 67.85 -8.81 -1.96
C VAL A 11 66.48 -9.48 -1.82
N THR A 12 66.45 -10.81 -1.67
CA THR A 12 65.21 -11.57 -1.50
C THR A 12 64.51 -11.22 -0.20
N GLU A 13 65.26 -11.09 0.91
CA GLU A 13 64.75 -10.68 2.20
C GLU A 13 64.21 -9.24 2.15
N ALA A 14 64.94 -8.31 1.54
CA ALA A 14 64.48 -6.92 1.36
C ALA A 14 63.19 -6.85 0.52
N LEU A 15 63.05 -7.65 -0.56
CA LEU A 15 61.86 -7.74 -1.38
C LEU A 15 60.67 -8.32 -0.58
N GLN A 16 60.93 -9.32 0.25
CA GLN A 16 59.90 -9.88 1.13
C GLN A 16 59.38 -8.84 2.14
N VAL A 17 60.28 -8.11 2.81
CA VAL A 17 59.93 -7.04 3.74
C VAL A 17 59.11 -5.94 3.02
N VAL A 18 59.51 -5.51 1.83
CA VAL A 18 58.76 -4.55 1.02
C VAL A 18 57.37 -5.09 0.66
N SER A 19 57.28 -6.35 0.24
CA SER A 19 56.02 -6.99 -0.10
C SER A 19 55.06 -7.05 1.09
N GLU A 20 55.56 -7.44 2.27
CA GLU A 20 54.80 -7.50 3.50
C GLU A 20 54.34 -6.12 3.97
N THR A 21 55.23 -5.11 3.84
CA THR A 21 54.89 -3.72 4.16
C THR A 21 53.80 -3.17 3.23
N VAL A 22 53.90 -3.44 1.93
CA VAL A 22 52.84 -3.04 0.97
C VAL A 22 51.51 -3.75 1.24
N LYS A 23 51.54 -5.04 1.59
CA LYS A 23 50.32 -5.76 1.98
C LYS A 23 49.68 -5.15 3.22
N SER A 24 50.47 -4.87 4.26
CA SER A 24 49.99 -4.25 5.50
C SER A 24 49.44 -2.84 5.24
N ALA A 25 50.09 -2.03 4.42
CA ALA A 25 49.62 -0.70 4.06
C ALA A 25 48.28 -0.76 3.26
N ASN A 26 48.17 -1.72 2.35
CA ASN A 26 46.91 -1.92 1.60
C ASN A 26 45.76 -2.38 2.51
N ALA A 27 46.03 -3.27 3.47
CA ALA A 27 45.04 -3.71 4.47
C ALA A 27 44.59 -2.53 5.35
N ALA A 28 45.52 -1.74 5.86
CA ALA A 28 45.23 -0.54 6.63
C ALA A 28 44.37 0.47 5.83
N ARG A 29 44.71 0.69 4.58
CA ARG A 29 43.92 1.54 3.69
C ARG A 29 42.51 1.02 3.48
N ALA A 30 42.34 -0.30 3.29
CA ALA A 30 41.02 -0.91 3.11
C ALA A 30 40.15 -0.73 4.34
N LEU A 31 40.70 -0.94 5.56
CA LEU A 31 39.97 -0.74 6.83
C LEU A 31 39.57 0.73 7.03
N THR A 32 40.47 1.66 6.76
CA THR A 32 40.18 3.10 6.83
C THR A 32 39.07 3.50 5.84
N MET A 33 39.12 2.97 4.62
CA MET A 33 38.08 3.24 3.61
C MET A 33 36.75 2.65 4.04
N ALA A 34 36.72 1.44 4.62
CA ALA A 34 35.51 0.81 5.12
C ALA A 34 34.87 1.64 6.23
N LEU A 35 35.67 2.10 7.22
CA LEU A 35 35.17 2.96 8.29
C LEU A 35 34.65 4.32 7.74
N ASN A 36 35.39 4.95 6.83
CA ASN A 36 34.97 6.21 6.22
C ASN A 36 33.65 6.06 5.42
N ASN A 37 33.45 4.94 4.72
CA ASN A 37 32.22 4.65 4.01
C ASN A 37 31.06 4.40 4.98
N ALA A 38 31.29 3.67 6.09
CA ALA A 38 30.31 3.48 7.13
C ALA A 38 29.87 4.81 7.75
N VAL A 39 30.83 5.71 8.06
CA VAL A 39 30.51 7.05 8.59
C VAL A 39 29.68 7.85 7.58
N LYS A 40 30.06 7.89 6.31
CA LYS A 40 29.29 8.61 5.29
C LYS A 40 27.88 8.06 5.12
N GLY A 41 27.73 6.73 5.14
CA GLY A 41 26.41 6.09 5.08
C GLY A 41 25.53 6.43 6.29
N ALA A 42 26.12 6.40 7.48
CA ALA A 42 25.41 6.74 8.71
C ALA A 42 25.03 8.23 8.80
N GLU A 43 25.92 9.14 8.36
CA GLU A 43 25.61 10.58 8.28
C GLU A 43 24.51 10.87 7.27
N ALA A 44 24.52 10.21 6.11
CA ALA A 44 23.44 10.34 5.13
C ALA A 44 22.10 9.86 5.68
N TYR A 45 22.09 8.75 6.41
CA TYR A 45 20.88 8.27 7.08
C TYR A 45 20.44 9.21 8.22
N TRP A 46 21.40 9.70 9.02
CA TRP A 46 21.10 10.68 10.08
C TRP A 46 20.49 11.98 9.53
N ALA A 47 20.95 12.46 8.38
CA ALA A 47 20.37 13.63 7.74
C ALA A 47 18.88 13.44 7.42
N LYS A 48 18.44 12.24 7.03
CA LYS A 48 17.03 11.92 6.83
C LYS A 48 16.23 11.97 8.13
N VAL A 49 16.84 11.52 9.25
CA VAL A 49 16.22 11.64 10.57
C VAL A 49 16.06 13.11 11.01
N GLU A 50 17.08 13.93 10.78
CA GLU A 50 17.05 15.37 11.09
C GLU A 50 16.04 16.15 10.24
N ASN A 51 15.90 15.78 8.98
CA ASN A 51 14.93 16.39 8.05
C ASN A 51 13.48 15.90 8.28
N GLY A 52 13.27 14.93 9.17
CA GLY A 52 11.95 14.38 9.47
C GLY A 52 11.44 13.36 8.43
N GLU A 53 12.29 12.94 7.48
CA GLU A 53 11.97 11.91 6.50
C GLU A 53 11.87 10.52 7.15
N VAL A 54 12.64 10.30 8.24
CA VAL A 54 12.62 9.07 9.04
C VAL A 54 12.39 9.42 10.50
N THR A 55 11.46 8.72 11.13
CA THR A 55 11.21 8.83 12.56
C THR A 55 11.87 7.68 13.32
N LEU A 56 12.63 8.00 14.36
CA LEU A 56 13.25 7.02 15.27
C LEU A 56 12.84 7.34 16.69
N ASN A 57 12.88 6.30 17.58
CA ASN A 57 12.78 6.52 19.01
C ASN A 57 14.03 7.25 19.58
N ASN A 58 13.91 7.77 20.78
CA ASN A 58 14.99 8.57 21.38
C ASN A 58 16.26 7.75 21.70
N ALA A 59 16.09 6.47 22.03
CA ALA A 59 17.23 5.58 22.33
C ALA A 59 18.06 5.36 21.06
N LEU A 60 17.42 5.06 19.93
CA LEU A 60 18.09 4.89 18.64
C LEU A 60 18.74 6.18 18.15
N LYS A 61 18.07 7.34 18.29
CA LYS A 61 18.64 8.64 17.94
C LYS A 61 19.95 8.87 18.71
N THR A 62 19.92 8.66 20.01
CA THR A 62 21.10 8.85 20.89
C THR A 62 22.21 7.88 20.52
N SER A 63 21.90 6.61 20.36
CA SER A 63 22.87 5.57 20.03
C SER A 63 23.53 5.79 18.66
N LEU A 64 22.75 6.13 17.66
CA LEU A 64 23.25 6.40 16.31
C LEU A 64 24.18 7.61 16.29
N GLN A 65 23.79 8.72 16.93
CA GLN A 65 24.65 9.90 17.06
C GLN A 65 25.96 9.60 17.76
N GLN A 66 25.88 8.84 18.85
CA GLN A 66 27.07 8.44 19.61
C GLN A 66 28.01 7.59 18.75
N GLN A 67 27.50 6.59 18.05
CA GLN A 67 28.31 5.73 17.18
C GLN A 67 28.93 6.50 16.01
N ILE A 68 28.22 7.44 15.42
CA ILE A 68 28.77 8.34 14.38
C ILE A 68 29.93 9.16 14.97
N ALA A 69 29.75 9.75 16.15
CA ALA A 69 30.77 10.57 16.80
C ALA A 69 32.03 9.76 17.15
N GLU A 70 31.86 8.56 17.69
CA GLU A 70 32.98 7.65 18.00
C GLU A 70 33.75 7.22 16.74
N ALA A 71 33.06 6.85 15.69
CA ALA A 71 33.68 6.48 14.41
C ALA A 71 34.44 7.67 13.76
N LYS A 72 33.88 8.87 13.83
CA LYS A 72 34.56 10.10 13.35
C LYS A 72 35.79 10.42 14.18
N LYS A 73 35.75 10.24 15.48
CA LYS A 73 36.91 10.42 16.36
C LYS A 73 38.01 9.44 15.97
N GLN A 74 37.69 8.19 15.70
CA GLN A 74 38.66 7.20 15.24
C GLN A 74 39.30 7.56 13.89
N LEU A 75 38.51 8.07 12.92
CA LEU A 75 39.04 8.55 11.64
C LEU A 75 39.92 9.78 11.77
N ALA A 76 39.79 10.56 12.84
CA ALA A 76 40.59 11.75 13.10
C ALA A 76 41.90 11.45 13.84
N GLU A 77 42.16 10.19 14.23
CA GLU A 77 43.45 9.82 14.86
C GLU A 77 44.65 10.09 13.93
N THR A 78 45.64 10.76 14.46
CA THR A 78 46.83 11.15 13.69
C THR A 78 47.82 10.03 13.50
N ASN A 79 47.83 9.06 14.40
CA ASN A 79 48.62 7.85 14.29
C ASN A 79 47.90 6.79 13.50
N MET A 80 48.45 6.41 12.35
CA MET A 80 47.87 5.41 11.44
C MET A 80 47.65 4.06 12.16
N ALA A 81 48.53 3.65 13.04
CA ALA A 81 48.39 2.39 13.75
C ALA A 81 47.16 2.43 14.71
N ASP A 82 47.01 3.53 15.44
CA ASP A 82 45.88 3.70 16.36
C ASP A 82 44.56 3.87 15.60
N MET A 83 44.58 4.54 14.43
CA MET A 83 43.40 4.68 13.58
C MET A 83 42.93 3.33 13.02
N VAL A 84 43.84 2.44 12.65
CA VAL A 84 43.48 1.11 12.09
C VAL A 84 43.04 0.12 13.14
N VAL A 85 43.59 0.23 14.37
CA VAL A 85 43.17 -0.62 15.49
C VAL A 85 41.69 -0.35 15.79
N GLY A 86 40.86 -1.37 15.66
CA GLY A 86 39.43 -1.27 15.88
C GLY A 86 38.60 -0.62 14.75
N ALA A 87 39.21 -0.21 13.63
CA ALA A 87 38.48 0.41 12.52
C ALA A 87 37.44 -0.54 11.90
N GLU A 88 37.75 -1.82 11.79
CA GLU A 88 36.81 -2.84 11.31
C GLU A 88 35.64 -3.03 12.30
N GLU A 89 35.93 -3.09 13.60
CA GLU A 89 34.91 -3.19 14.63
C GLU A 89 34.01 -1.96 14.67
N SER A 90 34.61 -0.76 14.58
CA SER A 90 33.84 0.51 14.53
C SER A 90 32.95 0.60 13.28
N ALA A 91 33.45 0.20 12.12
CA ALA A 91 32.67 0.16 10.89
C ALA A 91 31.53 -0.84 11.00
N THR A 92 31.78 -2.02 11.55
CA THR A 92 30.77 -3.07 11.76
C THR A 92 29.69 -2.61 12.73
N LYS A 93 30.06 -2.03 13.88
CA LYS A 93 29.11 -1.49 14.86
C LYS A 93 28.23 -0.37 14.26
N LEU A 94 28.86 0.55 13.55
CA LEU A 94 28.12 1.66 12.95
C LEU A 94 27.15 1.19 11.85
N ASN A 95 27.57 0.25 11.00
CA ASN A 95 26.67 -0.35 10.01
C ASN A 95 25.53 -1.12 10.66
N ALA A 96 25.81 -1.91 11.72
CA ALA A 96 24.78 -2.60 12.48
C ALA A 96 23.78 -1.63 13.11
N MET A 97 24.24 -0.50 13.65
CA MET A 97 23.36 0.53 14.21
C MET A 97 22.45 1.15 13.15
N VAL A 98 22.97 1.44 11.94
CA VAL A 98 22.13 1.93 10.83
C VAL A 98 21.09 0.87 10.42
N VAL A 99 21.48 -0.40 10.38
CA VAL A 99 20.52 -1.50 10.11
C VAL A 99 19.45 -1.58 11.20
N SER A 100 19.82 -1.52 12.46
CA SER A 100 18.86 -1.51 13.58
C SER A 100 17.90 -0.32 13.49
N ALA A 101 18.41 0.86 13.16
CA ALA A 101 17.60 2.05 12.99
C ALA A 101 16.60 1.91 11.82
N ARG A 102 17.01 1.33 10.70
CA ARG A 102 16.14 1.03 9.56
C ARG A 102 15.08 0.00 9.91
N ASN A 103 15.47 -1.08 10.58
CA ASN A 103 14.54 -2.11 11.02
C ASN A 103 13.46 -1.51 11.92
N TRP A 104 13.87 -0.73 12.91
CA TRP A 104 12.92 -0.09 13.81
C TRP A 104 11.99 0.88 13.07
N ALA A 105 12.51 1.72 12.18
CA ALA A 105 11.70 2.65 11.40
C ALA A 105 10.62 1.92 10.59
N GLY A 106 10.98 0.82 9.92
CA GLY A 106 10.04 0.01 9.15
C GLY A 106 9.03 -0.76 9.99
N LEU A 107 9.41 -1.22 11.19
CA LEU A 107 8.57 -2.07 12.03
C LEU A 107 7.71 -1.29 13.04
N SER A 108 8.13 -0.09 13.41
CA SER A 108 7.43 0.75 14.40
C SER A 108 6.00 1.09 14.00
N TYR A 109 5.69 1.11 12.70
CA TYR A 109 4.35 1.35 12.20
C TYR A 109 3.38 0.26 12.66
N ALA A 110 3.68 -1.00 12.40
CA ALA A 110 2.84 -2.14 12.81
C ALA A 110 2.73 -2.24 14.34
N LEU A 111 3.84 -2.10 15.07
CA LEU A 111 3.88 -2.07 16.55
C LEU A 111 3.02 -0.92 17.09
N GLY A 112 3.14 0.27 16.52
CA GLY A 112 2.35 1.45 16.91
C GLY A 112 0.85 1.26 16.67
N LYS A 113 0.48 0.60 15.56
CA LYS A 113 -0.93 0.26 15.26
C LYS A 113 -1.51 -0.74 16.25
N ALA A 114 -0.76 -1.80 16.61
CA ALA A 114 -1.19 -2.77 17.60
C ALA A 114 -1.35 -2.12 18.98
N LYS A 115 -0.39 -1.29 19.40
CA LYS A 115 -0.48 -0.52 20.65
C LYS A 115 -1.69 0.41 20.66
N ALA A 116 -1.88 1.19 19.61
CA ALA A 116 -3.00 2.14 19.53
C ALA A 116 -4.36 1.46 19.58
N LEU A 117 -4.50 0.29 18.95
CA LEU A 117 -5.72 -0.51 19.03
C LEU A 117 -5.93 -1.06 20.44
N ALA A 118 -4.89 -1.58 21.08
CA ALA A 118 -4.94 -2.04 22.46
C ALA A 118 -5.34 -0.91 23.44
N ASP A 119 -4.76 0.30 23.27
CA ASP A 119 -5.10 1.48 24.05
C ASP A 119 -6.58 1.88 23.89
N ARG A 120 -7.09 1.82 22.67
CA ARG A 120 -8.51 2.13 22.38
C ARG A 120 -9.48 1.17 23.06
N LEU A 121 -9.12 -0.11 23.14
CA LEU A 121 -9.93 -1.14 23.81
C LEU A 121 -9.82 -1.03 25.34
N GLY A 122 -8.65 -0.66 25.85
CA GLY A 122 -8.33 -0.57 27.26
C GLY A 122 -8.20 -1.92 27.97
N GLY A 123 -7.55 -1.92 29.12
CA GLY A 123 -7.42 -3.08 29.98
C GLY A 123 -6.45 -4.15 29.48
N LEU A 124 -5.56 -3.80 28.54
CA LEU A 124 -4.47 -4.65 28.05
C LEU A 124 -3.09 -4.20 28.52
N GLU A 125 -2.96 -3.04 29.17
CA GLU A 125 -1.71 -2.34 29.51
C GLU A 125 -0.83 -3.17 30.49
N ASN A 126 -1.45 -4.09 31.23
CA ASN A 126 -0.76 -4.96 32.18
C ASN A 126 -0.42 -6.33 31.61
N THR A 127 -0.84 -6.67 30.40
CA THR A 127 -0.49 -7.95 29.77
C THR A 127 0.97 -7.97 29.34
N ASP A 128 1.57 -9.16 29.29
CA ASP A 128 2.95 -9.30 28.89
C ASP A 128 3.14 -8.96 27.41
N GLU A 129 2.14 -9.26 26.56
CA GLU A 129 2.12 -8.97 25.13
C GLU A 129 2.15 -7.44 24.88
N TYR A 130 1.33 -6.67 25.61
CA TYR A 130 1.35 -5.20 25.48
C TYR A 130 2.70 -4.62 25.93
N LYS A 131 3.23 -5.08 27.08
CA LYS A 131 4.53 -4.63 27.57
C LYS A 131 5.67 -4.98 26.63
N LYS A 132 5.58 -6.13 25.94
CA LYS A 132 6.56 -6.53 24.94
C LYS A 132 6.56 -5.59 23.74
N VAL A 133 5.39 -5.31 23.15
CA VAL A 133 5.24 -4.32 22.05
C VAL A 133 5.74 -2.93 22.50
N LEU A 134 5.47 -2.52 23.74
CA LEU A 134 5.99 -1.27 24.26
C LEU A 134 7.52 -1.27 24.37
N ALA A 135 8.11 -2.38 24.84
CA ALA A 135 9.56 -2.54 24.89
C ALA A 135 10.22 -2.51 23.50
N ASP A 136 9.58 -3.09 22.49
CA ASP A 136 10.05 -3.08 21.10
C ASP A 136 10.00 -1.66 20.50
N LEU A 137 8.98 -0.88 20.84
CA LEU A 137 8.90 0.54 20.45
C LEU A 137 10.01 1.39 21.10
N ASP A 138 10.57 0.99 22.22
CA ASP A 138 11.68 1.65 22.91
C ASP A 138 13.05 0.98 22.61
N ALA A 139 13.07 -0.14 21.88
CA ALA A 139 14.28 -0.92 21.64
C ALA A 139 15.28 -0.19 20.72
N VAL A 140 16.56 -0.50 20.91
CA VAL A 140 17.66 -0.11 20.01
C VAL A 140 17.91 -1.19 18.98
N GLU A 141 17.66 -2.43 19.32
CA GLU A 141 17.78 -3.59 18.43
C GLU A 141 16.41 -4.25 18.30
N LEU A 142 15.94 -4.43 17.08
CA LEU A 142 14.66 -5.03 16.76
C LEU A 142 14.80 -5.86 15.48
N THR A 143 14.40 -7.12 15.53
CA THR A 143 14.33 -7.99 14.35
C THR A 143 12.93 -7.99 13.77
N PHE A 144 12.83 -8.33 12.49
CA PHE A 144 11.52 -8.47 11.81
C PHE A 144 10.69 -9.57 12.48
N ASP A 145 11.30 -10.74 12.71
CA ASP A 145 10.58 -11.90 13.23
C ASP A 145 10.05 -11.66 14.65
N ASP A 146 10.85 -11.04 15.51
CA ASP A 146 10.41 -10.69 16.87
C ASP A 146 9.24 -9.71 16.84
N ALA A 147 9.36 -8.62 16.07
CA ALA A 147 8.30 -7.61 15.97
C ALA A 147 6.97 -8.19 15.44
N ILE A 148 7.03 -9.04 14.42
CA ILE A 148 5.82 -9.66 13.86
C ILE A 148 5.19 -10.64 14.84
N LEU A 149 5.99 -11.43 15.55
CA LEU A 149 5.49 -12.34 16.57
C LEU A 149 4.85 -11.58 17.74
N ASP A 150 5.45 -10.48 18.19
CA ASP A 150 4.95 -9.69 19.30
C ASP A 150 3.65 -8.93 18.94
N VAL A 151 3.57 -8.41 17.71
CA VAL A 151 2.30 -7.85 17.15
C VAL A 151 1.22 -8.93 17.08
N ALA A 152 1.53 -10.12 16.58
CA ALA A 152 0.58 -11.23 16.49
C ALA A 152 0.09 -11.68 17.88
N ALA A 153 0.98 -11.75 18.85
CA ALA A 153 0.64 -12.11 20.24
C ALA A 153 -0.29 -11.05 20.87
N LEU A 154 -0.01 -9.76 20.65
CA LEU A 154 -0.89 -8.69 21.14
C LEU A 154 -2.23 -8.69 20.40
N ASN A 155 -2.26 -8.95 19.10
CA ASN A 155 -3.50 -9.07 18.34
C ASN A 155 -4.38 -10.23 18.85
N ALA A 156 -3.80 -11.33 19.32
CA ALA A 156 -4.56 -12.39 19.97
C ALA A 156 -5.24 -11.91 21.26
N LYS A 157 -4.57 -11.06 22.06
CA LYS A 157 -5.18 -10.43 23.24
C LYS A 157 -6.20 -9.36 22.89
N ILE A 158 -5.96 -8.61 21.85
CA ILE A 158 -6.92 -7.67 21.29
C ILE A 158 -8.21 -8.41 20.90
N GLN A 159 -8.10 -9.53 20.20
CA GLN A 159 -9.25 -10.34 19.78
C GLN A 159 -10.14 -10.77 20.98
N GLU A 160 -9.53 -11.13 22.11
CA GLU A 160 -10.27 -11.48 23.35
C GLU A 160 -11.12 -10.30 23.88
N LYS A 161 -10.78 -9.05 23.51
CA LYS A 161 -11.49 -7.81 23.91
C LYS A 161 -12.52 -7.34 22.89
N LEU A 162 -12.48 -7.83 21.68
CA LEU A 162 -13.45 -7.49 20.62
C LEU A 162 -14.76 -8.25 20.83
N THR A 163 -15.43 -7.97 21.97
CA THR A 163 -16.71 -8.61 22.31
C THR A 163 -17.83 -8.08 21.43
N PRO A 164 -18.93 -8.84 21.25
CA PRO A 164 -20.11 -8.36 20.49
C PRO A 164 -20.62 -7.01 20.97
N GLU A 165 -20.60 -6.78 22.30
CA GLU A 165 -21.07 -5.53 22.91
C GLU A 165 -20.16 -4.35 22.54
N PHE A 166 -18.82 -4.55 22.49
CA PHE A 166 -17.91 -3.53 22.03
C PHE A 166 -18.06 -3.28 20.52
N LEU A 167 -18.10 -4.36 19.73
CA LEU A 167 -18.21 -4.27 18.28
C LEU A 167 -19.50 -3.56 17.82
N ALA A 168 -20.60 -3.74 18.57
CA ALA A 168 -21.87 -3.04 18.31
C ALA A 168 -21.77 -1.50 18.49
N THR A 169 -20.71 -1.00 19.15
CA THR A 169 -20.46 0.45 19.28
C THR A 169 -19.68 1.04 18.12
N VAL A 170 -19.09 0.18 17.28
CA VAL A 170 -18.29 0.62 16.11
C VAL A 170 -19.21 0.84 14.92
N THR A 171 -19.00 1.95 14.23
CA THR A 171 -19.79 2.35 13.06
C THR A 171 -18.86 2.93 11.99
N GLU A 172 -19.37 3.15 10.79
CA GLU A 172 -18.62 3.81 9.70
C GLU A 172 -18.07 5.18 10.10
N LYS A 173 -18.72 5.90 11.00
CA LYS A 173 -18.26 7.21 11.51
C LYS A 173 -17.19 7.08 12.59
N ASN A 174 -17.03 5.90 13.18
CA ASN A 174 -16.15 5.61 14.31
C ASN A 174 -15.43 4.29 14.09
N LYS A 175 -14.84 4.12 12.91
CA LYS A 175 -14.13 2.90 12.50
C LYS A 175 -13.03 2.50 13.50
N LEU A 176 -12.80 1.22 13.64
CA LEU A 176 -11.72 0.66 14.44
C LEU A 176 -10.53 0.35 13.52
N ASP A 177 -9.37 0.90 13.83
CA ASP A 177 -8.15 0.65 13.05
C ASP A 177 -7.60 -0.75 13.38
N MET A 178 -7.77 -1.68 12.44
CA MET A 178 -7.33 -3.07 12.50
C MET A 178 -6.05 -3.32 11.72
N THR A 179 -5.32 -2.28 11.36
CA THR A 179 -4.12 -2.37 10.51
C THR A 179 -3.05 -3.29 11.06
N SER A 180 -2.94 -3.45 12.40
CA SER A 180 -1.99 -4.38 13.02
C SER A 180 -2.24 -5.86 12.68
N PHE A 181 -3.42 -6.20 12.17
CA PHE A 181 -3.72 -7.57 11.68
C PHE A 181 -3.12 -7.83 10.30
N ILE A 182 -2.69 -6.79 9.57
CA ILE A 182 -1.88 -6.94 8.35
C ILE A 182 -0.42 -7.14 8.77
N THR A 183 0.17 -8.23 8.35
CA THR A 183 1.61 -8.44 8.55
C THR A 183 2.39 -7.50 7.64
N ASN A 184 3.28 -6.70 8.21
CA ASN A 184 4.13 -5.78 7.43
C ASN A 184 3.32 -4.81 6.55
N PRO A 185 2.40 -3.99 7.12
CA PRO A 185 1.46 -3.18 6.36
C PRO A 185 2.13 -2.02 5.58
N ASN A 186 3.31 -1.58 5.97
CA ASN A 186 4.12 -0.56 5.29
C ASN A 186 5.29 -1.17 4.48
N ILE A 187 5.17 -2.43 4.11
CA ILE A 187 6.05 -3.12 3.15
C ILE A 187 7.54 -3.04 3.49
N PHE A 188 7.89 -3.05 4.77
CA PHE A 188 9.28 -3.09 5.18
C PHE A 188 9.98 -4.34 4.59
N ASN A 189 11.05 -4.11 3.81
CA ASN A 189 11.83 -5.22 3.26
C ASN A 189 12.88 -5.69 4.27
N ASN A 190 12.52 -6.73 4.99
CA ASN A 190 13.34 -7.33 6.05
C ASN A 190 14.63 -8.01 5.52
N THR A 191 14.73 -8.26 4.23
CA THR A 191 15.94 -8.84 3.63
C THR A 191 16.98 -7.77 3.31
N GLY A 192 16.59 -6.50 3.22
CA GLY A 192 17.44 -5.40 2.77
C GLY A 192 17.92 -5.53 1.32
N VAL A 193 17.38 -6.50 0.58
CA VAL A 193 17.75 -6.78 -0.82
C VAL A 193 16.62 -6.37 -1.74
N GLN A 194 16.93 -5.54 -2.70
CA GLN A 194 16.02 -5.18 -3.78
C GLN A 194 15.56 -6.44 -4.53
N ASN A 195 14.33 -6.44 -5.01
CA ASN A 195 13.71 -7.53 -5.76
C ASN A 195 13.41 -8.79 -4.95
N GLN A 196 13.29 -8.66 -3.64
CA GLN A 196 12.83 -9.76 -2.79
C GLN A 196 11.49 -9.43 -2.15
N MET A 197 10.66 -10.46 -1.99
CA MET A 197 9.38 -10.29 -1.33
C MET A 197 9.57 -9.88 0.13
N PRO A 198 8.87 -8.85 0.57
CA PRO A 198 8.84 -8.49 1.98
C PRO A 198 8.12 -9.57 2.79
N GLY A 199 8.55 -9.76 4.02
CA GLY A 199 7.93 -10.75 4.91
C GLY A 199 6.43 -10.50 5.09
N GLY A 200 5.66 -11.59 5.17
CA GLY A 200 4.21 -11.55 5.31
C GLY A 200 3.43 -11.45 3.99
N TRP A 201 4.06 -11.12 2.89
CA TRP A 201 3.42 -11.02 1.58
C TRP A 201 3.71 -12.23 0.70
N ILE A 202 2.72 -12.63 -0.09
CA ILE A 202 2.78 -13.78 -0.99
C ILE A 202 2.71 -13.27 -2.42
N LEU A 203 3.58 -13.82 -3.27
CA LEU A 203 3.56 -13.58 -4.68
C LEU A 203 2.80 -14.70 -5.38
N GLY A 204 1.64 -14.37 -5.93
CA GLY A 204 0.95 -15.19 -6.92
C GLY A 204 1.32 -14.74 -8.33
N ARG A 205 1.41 -15.67 -9.25
CA ARG A 205 1.67 -15.38 -10.66
C ARG A 205 0.70 -16.10 -11.54
N ASN A 206 0.30 -15.44 -12.61
CA ASN A 206 -0.56 -16.01 -13.63
C ASN A 206 0.21 -16.73 -14.73
N ASP A 207 1.46 -16.37 -14.99
CA ASP A 207 2.28 -17.05 -15.97
C ASP A 207 3.73 -17.22 -15.53
N ALA A 208 4.45 -18.08 -16.24
CA ALA A 208 5.85 -18.39 -15.99
C ALA A 208 6.81 -17.30 -16.51
N ARG A 209 6.35 -16.11 -16.86
CA ARG A 209 7.20 -15.04 -17.37
C ARG A 209 7.90 -14.33 -16.24
N ASP A 210 9.17 -14.36 -16.32
CA ASP A 210 10.10 -14.38 -15.22
C ASP A 210 10.60 -13.03 -14.73
N ASN A 211 10.12 -11.85 -15.09
CA ASN A 211 11.11 -10.79 -15.04
C ASN A 211 10.76 -9.46 -14.39
N SER A 212 9.63 -9.29 -13.71
CA SER A 212 9.25 -7.91 -13.41
C SER A 212 8.71 -7.64 -12.03
N ILE A 213 9.06 -8.50 -11.07
CA ILE A 213 8.48 -8.42 -9.75
C ILE A 213 9.56 -8.15 -8.74
N TRP A 214 9.43 -7.06 -8.04
CA TRP A 214 10.33 -6.74 -6.95
C TRP A 214 9.66 -5.88 -5.89
N CYS A 215 10.25 -5.88 -4.75
CA CYS A 215 10.07 -4.84 -3.76
C CYS A 215 11.16 -3.79 -3.99
N THR A 216 10.78 -2.57 -4.16
CA THR A 216 11.73 -1.45 -4.15
C THR A 216 12.10 -1.16 -2.71
N VAL A 217 13.38 -0.97 -2.43
CA VAL A 217 13.87 -0.65 -1.08
C VAL A 217 14.53 0.72 -1.11
N THR A 218 14.01 1.60 -0.27
CA THR A 218 14.69 2.85 0.05
C THR A 218 14.89 2.91 1.55
N ASP A 219 16.12 2.72 2.00
CA ASP A 219 16.51 2.77 3.42
C ASP A 219 15.76 1.81 4.37
N GLY A 220 15.33 0.67 3.86
CA GLY A 220 14.57 -0.32 4.63
C GLY A 220 13.06 -0.13 4.54
N ASP A 221 12.60 1.02 4.09
CA ASP A 221 11.24 1.26 3.63
C ASP A 221 11.10 0.69 2.21
N GLY A 222 10.01 0.00 1.94
CA GLY A 222 9.80 -0.72 0.69
C GLY A 222 8.41 -0.50 0.14
N GLU A 223 8.27 -0.75 -1.13
CA GLU A 223 6.99 -0.74 -1.83
C GLU A 223 6.81 -2.06 -2.57
N LEU A 224 5.60 -2.62 -2.57
CA LEU A 224 5.25 -3.67 -3.52
C LEU A 224 5.31 -3.05 -4.92
N HIS A 225 6.07 -3.66 -5.80
CA HIS A 225 6.31 -3.12 -7.12
C HIS A 225 6.18 -4.21 -8.17
N ALA A 226 5.51 -3.90 -9.26
CA ALA A 226 5.63 -4.65 -10.50
C ALA A 226 5.95 -3.69 -11.63
N GLY A 227 6.91 -4.05 -12.45
CA GLY A 227 7.34 -3.18 -13.53
C GLY A 227 8.18 -3.87 -14.59
N ASN A 228 8.42 -3.18 -15.68
CA ASN A 228 9.26 -3.64 -16.75
C ASN A 228 10.51 -2.76 -16.84
N TRP A 229 11.60 -3.24 -16.31
CA TRP A 229 12.89 -2.55 -16.32
C TRP A 229 13.51 -2.43 -17.70
N SER A 230 13.23 -3.33 -18.62
CA SER A 230 14.00 -3.44 -19.87
C SER A 230 13.50 -2.58 -21.03
N GLY A 231 12.41 -1.83 -20.86
CA GLY A 231 11.82 -1.06 -21.97
C GLY A 231 11.31 -1.95 -23.13
N ASN A 232 11.40 -3.27 -22.99
CA ASN A 232 10.93 -4.20 -24.00
C ASN A 232 9.41 -4.31 -23.95
N LYS A 233 8.81 -3.89 -25.02
CA LYS A 233 7.39 -4.02 -25.29
C LYS A 233 6.95 -5.49 -25.12
N GLY A 234 6.24 -5.81 -24.09
CA GLY A 234 5.62 -7.11 -23.97
C GLY A 234 5.57 -7.77 -22.59
N ASN A 235 6.16 -7.19 -21.56
CA ASN A 235 6.00 -7.72 -20.20
C ASN A 235 4.75 -7.09 -19.58
N ASP A 236 3.67 -7.82 -19.65
CA ASP A 236 2.42 -7.46 -19.02
C ASP A 236 2.56 -7.69 -17.51
N VAL A 237 2.36 -6.65 -16.71
CA VAL A 237 2.37 -6.73 -15.25
C VAL A 237 0.99 -7.07 -14.69
N THR A 238 -0.02 -7.23 -15.53
CA THR A 238 -1.39 -7.57 -15.10
C THR A 238 -1.48 -8.97 -14.48
N GLY A 239 -0.58 -9.89 -14.85
CA GLY A 239 -0.49 -11.20 -14.22
C GLY A 239 0.20 -11.23 -12.85
N VAL A 240 0.68 -10.11 -12.37
CA VAL A 240 1.33 -10.01 -11.06
C VAL A 240 0.28 -9.84 -9.99
N HIS A 241 0.42 -10.62 -8.93
CA HIS A 241 -0.51 -10.67 -7.83
C HIS A 241 0.26 -10.75 -6.51
N TYR A 242 0.11 -9.75 -5.67
CA TYR A 242 0.61 -9.74 -4.30
C TYR A 242 -0.55 -9.81 -3.34
N TYR A 243 -0.46 -10.68 -2.34
CA TYR A 243 -1.55 -10.84 -1.39
C TYR A 243 -1.10 -11.30 -0.01
N GLN A 244 -2.00 -11.12 0.95
CA GLN A 244 -1.94 -11.70 2.29
C GLN A 244 -3.21 -12.44 2.64
N LYS A 245 -3.08 -13.43 3.55
CA LYS A 245 -4.17 -14.17 4.16
C LYS A 245 -4.26 -13.76 5.63
N ILE A 246 -5.34 -13.12 6.02
CA ILE A 246 -5.59 -12.69 7.40
C ILE A 246 -6.64 -13.60 8.01
N GLY A 247 -6.40 -14.12 9.22
CA GLY A 247 -7.32 -15.04 9.91
C GLY A 247 -7.42 -16.44 9.30
N ILE A 248 -6.48 -16.82 8.40
CA ILE A 248 -6.50 -18.07 7.64
C ILE A 248 -5.25 -18.88 7.98
N GLY A 249 -5.46 -20.14 8.37
CA GLY A 249 -4.42 -21.09 8.75
C GLY A 249 -4.52 -21.49 10.23
N ASP A 250 -3.76 -22.53 10.60
CA ASP A 250 -3.75 -23.05 11.95
C ASP A 250 -3.17 -22.02 12.92
N GLY A 251 -3.92 -21.68 13.96
CA GLY A 251 -3.51 -20.69 14.97
C GLY A 251 -3.55 -19.22 14.53
N ALA A 252 -4.06 -18.93 13.33
CA ALA A 252 -4.21 -17.54 12.88
C ALA A 252 -5.24 -16.79 13.74
N VAL A 253 -4.90 -15.55 14.09
CA VAL A 253 -5.79 -14.64 14.82
C VAL A 253 -6.88 -14.14 13.84
N LYS A 254 -8.12 -14.49 14.12
CA LYS A 254 -9.25 -14.15 13.26
C LYS A 254 -9.68 -12.69 13.41
N LEU A 255 -10.22 -12.13 12.35
CA LEU A 255 -10.91 -10.84 12.39
C LEU A 255 -12.34 -11.01 12.97
N PRO A 256 -12.95 -9.99 13.58
CA PRO A 256 -14.38 -9.97 13.79
C PRO A 256 -15.15 -10.03 12.46
N ASP A 257 -16.27 -10.75 12.45
CA ASP A 257 -17.17 -10.68 11.30
C ASP A 257 -17.84 -9.30 11.22
N GLY A 258 -18.00 -8.79 10.01
CA GLY A 258 -18.60 -7.49 9.79
C GLY A 258 -18.08 -6.76 8.55
N LEU A 259 -18.31 -5.47 8.53
CA LEU A 259 -17.96 -4.58 7.44
C LEU A 259 -16.57 -3.99 7.63
N TYR A 260 -15.78 -4.00 6.57
CA TYR A 260 -14.42 -3.48 6.56
C TYR A 260 -14.16 -2.54 5.39
N GLN A 261 -13.08 -1.78 5.54
CA GLN A 261 -12.49 -0.95 4.50
C GLN A 261 -11.00 -1.24 4.44
N LEU A 262 -10.48 -1.49 3.24
CA LEU A 262 -9.04 -1.60 2.98
C LEU A 262 -8.57 -0.35 2.24
N ALA A 263 -7.49 0.26 2.68
CA ALA A 263 -6.85 1.37 1.99
C ALA A 263 -5.35 1.09 1.80
N ALA A 264 -4.77 1.60 0.73
CA ALA A 264 -3.33 1.58 0.48
C ALA A 264 -2.90 2.83 -0.29
N ALA A 265 -1.69 3.28 -0.08
CA ALA A 265 -1.05 4.25 -0.98
C ALA A 265 -0.70 3.53 -2.29
N THR A 266 -1.11 4.09 -3.42
CA THR A 266 -0.98 3.44 -4.72
C THR A 266 -0.52 4.41 -5.79
N TYR A 267 0.26 3.90 -6.72
CA TYR A 267 0.74 4.65 -7.87
C TYR A 267 0.87 3.73 -9.09
N SER A 268 0.53 4.25 -10.26
CA SER A 268 0.81 3.59 -11.54
C SER A 268 1.14 4.63 -12.60
N ASP A 269 2.24 4.45 -13.31
CA ASP A 269 2.59 5.24 -14.50
C ASP A 269 2.02 4.63 -15.80
N GLY A 270 1.25 3.54 -15.66
CA GLY A 270 0.49 2.87 -16.72
C GLY A 270 -0.97 3.28 -16.79
N ASP A 271 -1.80 2.35 -17.30
CA ASP A 271 -3.25 2.48 -17.26
C ASP A 271 -3.75 2.07 -15.86
N PRO A 272 -4.28 2.99 -15.05
CA PRO A 272 -4.72 2.68 -13.70
C PRO A 272 -5.89 1.68 -13.69
N ASN A 273 -6.67 1.57 -14.75
CA ASN A 273 -7.82 0.66 -14.84
C ASN A 273 -7.41 -0.82 -15.02
N LYS A 274 -6.10 -1.08 -15.13
CA LYS A 274 -5.57 -2.45 -15.29
C LYS A 274 -5.00 -3.05 -14.03
N ILE A 275 -4.90 -2.30 -12.96
CA ILE A 275 -4.36 -2.74 -11.67
C ILE A 275 -5.40 -2.39 -10.61
N VAL A 276 -5.70 -3.32 -9.72
CA VAL A 276 -6.68 -3.12 -8.66
C VAL A 276 -6.10 -3.46 -7.29
N LEU A 277 -6.47 -2.66 -6.31
CA LEU A 277 -6.45 -3.01 -4.89
C LEU A 277 -7.70 -3.81 -4.61
N TYR A 278 -7.62 -4.90 -3.85
CA TYR A 278 -8.78 -5.73 -3.55
C TYR A 278 -8.77 -6.26 -2.12
N ALA A 279 -9.96 -6.61 -1.64
CA ALA A 279 -10.17 -7.37 -0.42
C ALA A 279 -11.36 -8.32 -0.61
N THR A 280 -11.27 -9.54 -0.07
CA THR A 280 -12.38 -10.51 -0.13
C THR A 280 -12.28 -11.52 1.01
N SER A 281 -13.39 -11.95 1.56
CA SER A 281 -13.43 -13.08 2.50
C SER A 281 -13.63 -14.44 1.80
N ASP A 282 -13.68 -14.47 0.48
CA ASP A 282 -13.82 -15.68 -0.29
C ASP A 282 -12.55 -16.52 -0.25
N SER A 283 -12.69 -17.76 0.21
CA SER A 283 -11.58 -18.72 0.32
C SER A 283 -11.23 -19.43 -0.98
N VAL A 284 -11.76 -18.98 -2.12
CA VAL A 284 -11.52 -19.65 -3.39
C VAL A 284 -10.09 -19.45 -3.84
N ASN A 285 -9.37 -20.54 -3.89
CA ASN A 285 -8.13 -20.81 -4.64
C ASN A 285 -7.24 -19.60 -4.95
N ILE A 286 -6.79 -18.92 -3.92
CA ILE A 286 -5.86 -17.79 -4.04
C ILE A 286 -4.49 -18.24 -4.55
N ASP A 287 -4.14 -19.52 -4.34
CA ASP A 287 -2.92 -20.13 -4.84
C ASP A 287 -2.99 -20.41 -6.36
N THR A 288 -4.18 -20.38 -6.95
CA THR A 288 -4.38 -20.30 -8.38
C THR A 288 -4.63 -18.83 -8.73
N VAL A 289 -3.90 -18.35 -9.58
CA VAL A 289 -3.71 -17.14 -10.28
C VAL A 289 -4.92 -16.20 -10.43
N TYR A 290 -6.14 -16.71 -10.39
CA TYR A 290 -7.33 -15.93 -10.65
C TYR A 290 -8.25 -15.89 -9.43
N PHE A 291 -8.53 -14.68 -8.94
CA PHE A 291 -9.74 -14.49 -8.18
C PHE A 291 -10.93 -14.68 -9.09
N ASN A 292 -11.91 -15.42 -8.63
CA ASN A 292 -13.21 -15.36 -9.24
C ASN A 292 -13.78 -13.97 -8.97
N ARG A 293 -13.83 -13.14 -10.00
CA ARG A 293 -14.26 -11.74 -9.91
C ARG A 293 -15.69 -11.60 -9.38
N ASP A 294 -16.55 -12.59 -9.66
CA ASP A 294 -17.92 -12.62 -9.19
C ASP A 294 -18.04 -12.74 -7.66
N ARG A 295 -16.95 -13.08 -6.99
CA ARG A 295 -16.89 -13.20 -5.53
C ARG A 295 -16.09 -12.09 -4.84
N MET A 296 -15.53 -11.18 -5.59
CA MET A 296 -14.95 -9.97 -5.01
C MET A 296 -16.08 -9.07 -4.56
N LEU A 297 -15.98 -8.63 -3.33
CA LEU A 297 -16.93 -7.67 -2.78
C LEU A 297 -16.76 -6.32 -3.42
N TYR A 298 -15.51 -5.89 -3.57
CA TYR A 298 -15.17 -4.61 -4.18
C TYR A 298 -13.70 -4.56 -4.55
N ASP A 299 -13.36 -3.85 -5.63
CA ASP A 299 -11.99 -3.46 -5.96
C ASP A 299 -11.94 -2.06 -6.60
N GLU A 300 -10.82 -1.37 -6.42
CA GLU A 300 -10.60 -0.03 -6.94
C GLU A 300 -9.29 0.01 -7.77
N ALA A 301 -9.36 0.63 -8.95
CA ALA A 301 -8.19 0.77 -9.80
C ALA A 301 -7.13 1.69 -9.15
N LEU A 302 -5.88 1.27 -9.22
CA LEU A 302 -4.76 2.06 -8.73
C LEU A 302 -4.63 3.38 -9.49
N SER A 303 -4.36 4.46 -8.77
CA SER A 303 -4.18 5.79 -9.31
C SER A 303 -2.85 5.93 -10.05
N LYS A 304 -2.79 6.86 -11.01
CA LYS A 304 -1.53 7.31 -11.63
C LYS A 304 -0.72 8.26 -10.75
N THR A 305 -1.29 8.69 -9.65
CA THR A 305 -0.62 9.53 -8.66
C THR A 305 -0.45 8.76 -7.38
N ASP A 306 0.53 9.12 -6.56
CA ASP A 306 0.73 8.53 -5.25
C ASP A 306 -0.38 8.99 -4.30
N VAL A 307 -1.53 8.36 -4.43
CA VAL A 307 -2.73 8.63 -3.64
C VAL A 307 -3.21 7.37 -2.96
N THR A 308 -4.03 7.54 -1.94
CA THR A 308 -4.69 6.43 -1.26
C THR A 308 -5.85 5.93 -2.09
N SER A 309 -5.78 4.67 -2.51
CA SER A 309 -6.91 3.91 -3.03
C SER A 309 -7.62 3.20 -1.89
N THR A 310 -8.93 3.08 -1.98
CA THR A 310 -9.77 2.53 -0.92
C THR A 310 -10.75 1.52 -1.49
N VAL A 311 -10.74 0.32 -0.93
CA VAL A 311 -11.75 -0.72 -1.14
C VAL A 311 -12.74 -0.60 0.01
N GLU A 312 -13.96 -0.21 -0.28
CA GLU A 312 -15.02 -0.10 0.70
C GLU A 312 -15.91 -1.35 0.66
N ASP A 313 -16.79 -1.50 1.62
CA ASP A 313 -17.85 -2.50 1.62
C ASP A 313 -17.38 -3.95 1.69
N VAL A 314 -16.19 -4.18 2.25
CA VAL A 314 -15.63 -5.51 2.39
C VAL A 314 -16.37 -6.24 3.53
N VAL A 315 -17.15 -7.27 3.21
CA VAL A 315 -17.81 -8.10 4.22
C VAL A 315 -16.87 -9.25 4.62
N VAL A 316 -16.51 -9.31 5.89
CA VAL A 316 -15.72 -10.40 6.47
C VAL A 316 -16.65 -11.42 7.10
N VAL A 317 -16.50 -12.68 6.73
CA VAL A 317 -17.21 -13.84 7.23
C VAL A 317 -16.22 -14.88 7.74
N ASP A 318 -16.54 -15.55 8.83
CA ASP A 318 -15.67 -16.54 9.50
C ASP A 318 -14.30 -16.00 9.92
N GLY A 319 -14.19 -14.67 10.05
CA GLY A 319 -12.98 -13.98 10.47
C GLY A 319 -11.83 -14.06 9.47
N GLN A 320 -12.12 -14.32 8.20
CA GLN A 320 -11.12 -14.55 7.14
C GLN A 320 -11.16 -13.44 6.10
N LEU A 321 -9.98 -12.98 5.71
CA LEU A 321 -9.85 -11.93 4.71
C LEU A 321 -8.57 -12.13 3.87
N TYR A 322 -8.73 -12.00 2.59
CA TYR A 322 -7.64 -11.88 1.63
C TYR A 322 -7.53 -10.44 1.19
N ILE A 323 -6.35 -9.89 1.23
CA ILE A 323 -6.07 -8.53 0.76
C ILE A 323 -4.93 -8.57 -0.26
N GLY A 324 -4.93 -7.67 -1.23
CA GLY A 324 -3.82 -7.63 -2.17
C GLY A 324 -3.98 -6.63 -3.30
N VAL A 325 -3.01 -6.70 -4.21
CA VAL A 325 -2.95 -5.93 -5.45
C VAL A 325 -2.73 -6.87 -6.62
N ARG A 326 -3.46 -6.70 -7.71
CA ARG A 326 -3.35 -7.54 -8.90
C ARG A 326 -3.78 -6.80 -10.18
N GLY A 327 -3.56 -7.44 -11.33
CA GLY A 327 -4.18 -7.02 -12.58
C GLY A 327 -5.71 -7.07 -12.51
N ALA A 328 -6.37 -6.07 -13.05
CA ALA A 328 -7.83 -5.94 -13.05
C ALA A 328 -8.51 -6.95 -13.99
N ASP A 329 -7.81 -7.38 -15.04
CA ASP A 329 -8.34 -8.32 -16.03
C ASP A 329 -7.51 -9.61 -16.06
N PRO A 330 -7.89 -10.63 -15.29
CA PRO A 330 -7.20 -11.90 -15.27
C PRO A 330 -7.37 -12.72 -16.56
N GLU A 331 -8.39 -12.48 -17.36
CA GLU A 331 -8.64 -13.26 -18.60
C GLU A 331 -7.82 -12.74 -19.79
N ASN A 332 -7.47 -11.46 -19.79
CA ASN A 332 -6.76 -10.81 -20.89
C ASN A 332 -5.27 -10.56 -20.60
N ASN A 333 -4.61 -11.48 -19.96
CA ASN A 333 -3.18 -11.39 -19.59
C ASN A 333 -2.20 -11.11 -20.73
N HIS A 334 -2.64 -11.16 -21.95
CA HIS A 334 -1.76 -11.10 -23.13
C HIS A 334 -1.96 -9.85 -23.99
N GLN A 335 -2.89 -8.99 -23.66
CA GLN A 335 -3.18 -7.86 -24.53
C GLN A 335 -2.79 -6.52 -23.90
N GLY A 336 -1.56 -6.14 -24.19
CA GLY A 336 -1.24 -4.76 -24.36
C GLY A 336 -1.24 -3.90 -23.11
N GLY A 337 -0.87 -4.44 -21.99
CA GLY A 337 -0.37 -3.59 -20.90
C GLY A 337 0.82 -2.83 -21.47
N ASN A 338 0.77 -1.55 -21.53
CA ASN A 338 1.98 -0.76 -21.75
C ASN A 338 2.81 -0.92 -20.47
N GLY A 339 3.58 -2.00 -20.37
CA GLY A 339 4.44 -2.48 -19.30
C GLY A 339 5.03 -1.43 -18.39
N LYS A 340 4.17 -0.71 -17.70
CA LYS A 340 4.51 0.38 -16.84
C LYS A 340 4.44 -0.07 -15.40
N ASN A 341 5.23 0.59 -14.61
CA ASN A 341 5.39 0.30 -13.20
C ASN A 341 4.13 0.64 -12.41
N TRP A 342 3.83 -0.15 -11.41
CA TRP A 342 2.88 0.20 -10.38
C TRP A 342 3.48 -0.11 -9.00
N TYR A 343 2.99 0.58 -7.99
CA TYR A 343 3.49 0.54 -6.62
C TYR A 343 2.31 0.53 -5.66
N ALA A 344 2.46 -0.21 -4.56
CA ALA A 344 1.51 -0.18 -3.45
C ALA A 344 2.25 -0.28 -2.11
N ASP A 345 1.83 0.52 -1.15
CA ASP A 345 2.42 0.63 0.16
C ASP A 345 1.39 1.11 1.21
N ASN A 346 1.77 1.14 2.47
CA ASN A 346 0.99 1.71 3.57
C ASN A 346 -0.45 1.17 3.62
N PHE A 347 -0.60 -0.15 3.61
CA PHE A 347 -1.90 -0.81 3.74
C PHE A 347 -2.53 -0.52 5.11
N ARG A 348 -3.82 -0.26 5.11
CA ARG A 348 -4.61 0.05 6.31
C ARG A 348 -5.93 -0.70 6.27
N LEU A 349 -6.30 -1.31 7.38
CA LEU A 349 -7.53 -2.07 7.51
C LEU A 349 -8.39 -1.44 8.61
N TYR A 350 -9.63 -1.15 8.30
CA TYR A 350 -10.58 -0.56 9.23
C TYR A 350 -11.81 -1.45 9.35
N PHE A 351 -12.21 -1.77 10.57
CA PHE A 351 -13.50 -2.36 10.85
C PHE A 351 -14.55 -1.26 11.00
N ALA A 352 -15.63 -1.33 10.23
CA ALA A 352 -16.65 -0.29 10.12
C ALA A 352 -17.95 -0.63 10.87
N GLY A 353 -18.08 -1.86 11.37
CA GLY A 353 -19.22 -2.28 12.19
C GLY A 353 -19.61 -3.74 11.97
N SER A 354 -20.35 -4.30 12.92
CA SER A 354 -20.86 -5.68 12.87
C SER A 354 -22.24 -5.78 12.20
N ASP A 355 -22.98 -4.68 12.12
CA ASP A 355 -24.29 -4.64 11.47
C ASP A 355 -24.13 -4.38 9.96
N VAL A 356 -23.73 -5.40 9.24
CA VAL A 356 -23.54 -5.33 7.78
C VAL A 356 -24.84 -4.99 7.07
N LEU A 357 -25.94 -5.65 7.42
CA LEU A 357 -27.22 -5.42 6.78
C LEU A 357 -27.75 -4.00 7.05
N GLY A 358 -27.60 -3.49 8.27
CA GLY A 358 -27.98 -2.12 8.60
C GLY A 358 -27.15 -1.07 7.84
N ALA A 359 -25.85 -1.30 7.68
CA ALA A 359 -25.00 -0.44 6.89
C ALA A 359 -25.40 -0.42 5.41
N TYR A 360 -25.68 -1.59 4.83
CA TYR A 360 -26.15 -1.70 3.43
C TYR A 360 -27.52 -1.05 3.24
N ARG A 361 -28.45 -1.20 4.20
CA ARG A 361 -29.74 -0.49 4.17
C ARG A 361 -29.58 1.03 4.23
N GLY A 362 -28.63 1.53 5.02
CA GLY A 362 -28.29 2.95 5.02
C GLY A 362 -27.84 3.44 3.64
N ARG A 363 -27.00 2.67 2.96
CA ARG A 363 -26.55 2.99 1.59
C ARG A 363 -27.67 2.90 0.57
N LEU A 364 -28.53 1.89 0.68
CA LEU A 364 -29.72 1.79 -0.16
C LEU A 364 -30.58 3.05 -0.04
N GLN A 365 -30.78 3.56 1.18
CA GLN A 365 -31.50 4.81 1.40
C GLN A 365 -30.84 5.98 0.68
N ASP A 366 -29.50 6.11 0.78
CA ASP A 366 -28.77 7.19 0.09
C ASP A 366 -28.93 7.09 -1.45
N ARG A 367 -28.94 5.85 -2.03
CA ARG A 367 -29.16 5.65 -3.46
C ARG A 367 -30.57 5.96 -3.89
N LEU A 368 -31.57 5.60 -3.08
CA LEU A 368 -32.97 5.95 -3.31
C LEU A 368 -33.20 7.46 -3.24
N ASP A 369 -32.62 8.13 -2.26
CA ASP A 369 -32.71 9.60 -2.14
C ASP A 369 -32.08 10.28 -3.37
N LYS A 370 -30.94 9.79 -3.84
CA LYS A 370 -30.32 10.26 -5.09
C LYS A 370 -31.19 9.97 -6.32
N ALA A 371 -31.78 8.79 -6.39
CA ALA A 371 -32.68 8.39 -7.48
C ALA A 371 -33.91 9.30 -7.58
N VAL A 372 -34.50 9.67 -6.46
CA VAL A 372 -35.62 10.64 -6.42
C VAL A 372 -35.20 11.99 -7.01
N VAL A 373 -34.05 12.52 -6.63
CA VAL A 373 -33.53 13.79 -7.15
C VAL A 373 -33.27 13.73 -8.65
N LEU A 374 -32.73 12.61 -9.15
CA LEU A 374 -32.46 12.42 -10.58
C LEU A 374 -33.74 12.23 -11.37
N HIS A 375 -34.70 11.44 -10.86
CA HIS A 375 -36.03 11.27 -11.45
C HIS A 375 -36.74 12.61 -11.62
N ASP A 376 -36.80 13.43 -10.55
CA ASP A 376 -37.38 14.77 -10.60
C ASP A 376 -36.66 15.66 -11.64
N SER A 377 -35.35 15.56 -11.74
CA SER A 377 -34.54 16.30 -12.71
C SER A 377 -34.83 15.88 -14.15
N LEU A 378 -34.97 14.57 -14.41
CA LEU A 378 -35.34 14.06 -15.74
C LEU A 378 -36.75 14.55 -16.15
N ALA A 379 -37.69 14.54 -15.21
CA ALA A 379 -39.05 15.05 -15.43
C ALA A 379 -39.05 16.54 -15.81
N VAL A 380 -38.20 17.38 -15.18
CA VAL A 380 -38.03 18.80 -15.54
C VAL A 380 -37.55 18.96 -16.97
N TYR A 381 -36.74 18.07 -17.49
CA TYR A 381 -36.26 18.09 -18.88
C TYR A 381 -37.19 17.37 -19.85
N GLY A 382 -38.33 16.81 -19.37
CA GLY A 382 -39.29 16.08 -20.22
C GLY A 382 -38.75 14.74 -20.73
N ILE A 383 -37.81 14.15 -19.99
CA ILE A 383 -37.24 12.83 -20.29
C ILE A 383 -38.08 11.80 -19.55
N ASP A 384 -38.65 10.85 -20.28
CA ASP A 384 -39.39 9.73 -19.69
C ASP A 384 -38.39 8.66 -19.16
N ASP A 385 -38.46 8.37 -17.87
CA ASP A 385 -37.64 7.40 -17.17
C ASP A 385 -38.48 6.35 -16.42
N SER A 386 -39.78 6.27 -16.72
CA SER A 386 -40.73 5.37 -16.06
C SER A 386 -40.34 3.89 -16.19
N GLU A 387 -39.65 3.51 -17.28
CA GLU A 387 -39.11 2.15 -17.46
C GLU A 387 -37.94 1.86 -16.50
N SER A 388 -37.20 2.88 -16.09
CA SER A 388 -36.03 2.74 -15.21
C SER A 388 -36.43 2.94 -13.74
N TYR A 389 -36.94 4.11 -13.39
CA TYR A 389 -37.24 4.44 -11.98
C TYR A 389 -38.64 4.03 -11.52
N GLY A 390 -39.57 3.76 -12.45
CA GLY A 390 -40.97 3.47 -12.09
C GLY A 390 -41.15 2.33 -11.09
N PHE A 391 -40.39 1.23 -11.26
CA PHE A 391 -40.36 0.15 -10.29
C PHE A 391 -39.48 0.49 -9.08
N ALA A 392 -38.25 0.94 -9.32
CA ALA A 392 -37.26 1.13 -8.24
C ALA A 392 -37.75 2.07 -7.13
N LEU A 393 -38.49 3.11 -7.51
CA LEU A 393 -39.06 4.12 -6.60
C LEU A 393 -40.51 3.85 -6.15
N ASP A 394 -41.09 2.71 -6.54
CA ASP A 394 -42.41 2.31 -6.03
C ASP A 394 -42.31 2.04 -4.52
N PRO A 395 -43.13 2.72 -3.68
CA PRO A 395 -43.05 2.57 -2.23
C PRO A 395 -43.60 1.24 -1.71
N GLU A 396 -44.38 0.52 -2.50
CA GLU A 396 -45.06 -0.73 -2.09
C GLU A 396 -44.40 -1.97 -2.70
N GLU A 397 -43.82 -1.86 -3.91
CA GLU A 397 -43.27 -3.00 -4.66
C GLU A 397 -41.82 -2.81 -5.03
N GLY A 398 -41.27 -1.59 -4.87
CA GLY A 398 -39.90 -1.24 -5.26
C GLY A 398 -38.83 -1.50 -4.20
N TYR A 399 -37.70 -0.89 -4.39
CA TYR A 399 -36.53 -1.12 -3.51
C TYR A 399 -36.67 -0.57 -2.09
N TYR A 400 -37.67 0.29 -1.82
CA TYR A 400 -37.97 0.77 -0.47
C TYR A 400 -38.31 -0.37 0.51
N ILE A 401 -38.85 -1.49 0.03
CA ILE A 401 -39.14 -2.68 0.85
C ILE A 401 -37.88 -3.20 1.51
N PHE A 402 -36.72 -3.17 0.80
CA PHE A 402 -35.47 -3.70 1.30
C PHE A 402 -34.83 -2.85 2.41
N LEU A 403 -35.34 -1.66 2.69
CA LEU A 403 -34.93 -0.89 3.87
C LEU A 403 -35.34 -1.54 5.19
N THR A 404 -36.39 -2.36 5.17
CA THR A 404 -36.93 -3.05 6.37
C THR A 404 -36.93 -4.57 6.22
N GLU A 405 -37.04 -5.07 5.01
CA GLU A 405 -37.17 -6.49 4.68
C GLU A 405 -36.00 -6.92 3.79
N GLY A 406 -35.93 -8.19 3.42
CA GLY A 406 -34.91 -8.71 2.51
C GLY A 406 -33.60 -9.11 3.18
N THR A 407 -32.84 -9.86 2.43
CA THR A 407 -31.51 -10.34 2.78
C THR A 407 -30.42 -9.32 2.38
N LEU A 408 -29.16 -9.58 2.76
CA LEU A 408 -28.02 -8.77 2.30
C LEU A 408 -27.91 -8.79 0.77
N ASP A 409 -28.17 -9.95 0.14
CA ASP A 409 -28.12 -10.08 -1.33
C ASP A 409 -29.20 -9.23 -2.02
N ASP A 410 -30.42 -9.18 -1.46
CA ASP A 410 -31.50 -8.35 -2.00
C ASP A 410 -31.17 -6.87 -1.91
N VAL A 411 -30.62 -6.43 -0.78
CA VAL A 411 -30.19 -5.04 -0.57
C VAL A 411 -29.01 -4.68 -1.48
N SER A 412 -28.03 -5.56 -1.59
CA SER A 412 -26.87 -5.37 -2.46
C SER A 412 -27.27 -5.26 -3.92
N TYR A 413 -28.17 -6.17 -4.39
CA TYR A 413 -28.71 -6.11 -5.74
C TYR A 413 -29.40 -4.76 -6.02
N ALA A 414 -30.24 -4.29 -5.09
CA ALA A 414 -30.93 -3.01 -5.25
C ALA A 414 -29.97 -1.81 -5.31
N ILE A 415 -28.88 -1.83 -4.53
CA ILE A 415 -27.82 -0.81 -4.56
C ILE A 415 -27.15 -0.79 -5.93
N ASP A 416 -26.72 -1.96 -6.44
CA ASP A 416 -26.02 -2.08 -7.72
C ASP A 416 -26.88 -1.61 -8.90
N ASP A 417 -28.16 -1.96 -8.87
CA ASP A 417 -29.12 -1.57 -9.91
C ASP A 417 -29.40 -0.05 -9.86
N LEU A 418 -29.60 0.52 -8.67
CA LEU A 418 -29.75 1.96 -8.49
C LEU A 418 -28.48 2.74 -8.88
N ASP A 419 -27.30 2.24 -8.56
CA ASP A 419 -26.05 2.89 -8.96
C ASP A 419 -25.93 2.98 -10.49
N LYS A 420 -26.32 1.91 -11.19
CA LYS A 420 -26.38 1.90 -12.65
C LYS A 420 -27.44 2.88 -13.18
N MET A 421 -28.66 2.82 -12.65
CA MET A 421 -29.73 3.75 -13.05
C MET A 421 -29.33 5.20 -12.81
N ASN A 422 -28.78 5.51 -11.64
CA ASN A 422 -28.34 6.85 -11.28
C ASN A 422 -27.23 7.36 -12.22
N ALA A 423 -26.26 6.52 -12.56
CA ALA A 423 -25.20 6.86 -13.50
C ALA A 423 -25.74 7.12 -14.93
N ASP A 424 -26.69 6.32 -15.39
CA ASP A 424 -27.34 6.51 -16.69
C ASP A 424 -28.18 7.79 -16.72
N ALA A 425 -28.91 8.10 -15.64
CA ALA A 425 -29.68 9.34 -15.50
C ALA A 425 -28.78 10.58 -15.49
N GLU A 426 -27.68 10.56 -14.73
CA GLU A 426 -26.69 11.65 -14.73
C GLU A 426 -26.12 11.90 -16.14
N LYS A 427 -25.81 10.83 -16.88
CA LYS A 427 -25.34 10.91 -18.24
C LYS A 427 -26.38 11.49 -19.20
N LEU A 428 -27.66 11.09 -19.05
CA LEU A 428 -28.76 11.64 -19.85
C LEU A 428 -28.93 13.13 -19.58
N ILE A 429 -28.92 13.55 -18.32
CA ILE A 429 -29.01 14.98 -17.95
C ILE A 429 -27.83 15.75 -18.52
N ALA A 430 -26.62 15.25 -18.37
CA ALA A 430 -25.41 15.90 -18.92
C ALA A 430 -25.50 16.05 -20.43
N ASN A 431 -25.93 15.01 -21.13
CA ASN A 431 -26.12 15.06 -22.61
C ASN A 431 -27.23 16.07 -23.02
N TYR A 432 -28.34 16.11 -22.28
CA TYR A 432 -29.40 17.07 -22.53
C TYR A 432 -28.91 18.50 -22.36
N LEU A 433 -28.18 18.81 -21.33
CA LEU A 433 -27.60 20.13 -21.06
C LEU A 433 -26.58 20.54 -22.14
N LEU A 434 -25.83 19.59 -22.68
CA LEU A 434 -24.89 19.86 -23.79
C LEU A 434 -25.61 20.10 -25.14
N LEU A 435 -26.66 19.33 -25.43
CA LEU A 435 -27.34 19.34 -26.72
C LEU A 435 -28.36 20.50 -26.86
N THR A 436 -29.02 20.87 -25.76
CA THR A 436 -30.06 21.90 -25.76
C THR A 436 -29.58 23.24 -26.36
N PRO A 437 -28.44 23.80 -25.97
CA PRO A 437 -27.92 25.05 -26.59
C PRO A 437 -27.59 24.89 -28.07
N LEU A 438 -27.11 23.70 -28.49
CA LEU A 438 -26.77 23.42 -29.89
C LEU A 438 -28.02 23.38 -30.78
N VAL A 439 -29.07 22.71 -30.27
CA VAL A 439 -30.38 22.65 -30.96
C VAL A 439 -31.00 24.05 -31.03
N GLN A 440 -30.95 24.83 -29.94
CA GLN A 440 -31.45 26.23 -29.97
C GLN A 440 -30.69 27.09 -30.97
N ASN A 441 -29.36 26.98 -30.98
CA ASN A 441 -28.54 27.73 -31.98
C ASN A 441 -28.84 27.27 -33.40
N GLY A 442 -29.02 25.97 -33.64
CA GLY A 442 -29.41 25.44 -34.95
C GLY A 442 -30.78 25.96 -35.39
N ASN A 443 -31.76 25.96 -34.48
CA ASN A 443 -33.10 26.51 -34.77
C ASN A 443 -33.06 28.03 -35.05
N ASN A 444 -32.30 28.79 -34.26
CA ASN A 444 -32.11 30.22 -34.49
C ASN A 444 -31.46 30.47 -35.85
N PHE A 445 -30.46 29.69 -36.23
CA PHE A 445 -29.83 29.78 -37.55
C PHE A 445 -30.80 29.44 -38.68
N ASN A 446 -31.59 28.38 -38.53
CA ASN A 446 -32.59 27.97 -39.49
C ASN A 446 -33.69 29.05 -39.66
N ASN A 447 -34.16 29.66 -38.55
CA ASN A 447 -35.10 30.76 -38.59
C ASN A 447 -34.54 31.99 -39.34
N GLN A 448 -33.27 32.34 -39.06
CA GLN A 448 -32.59 33.43 -39.77
C GLN A 448 -32.45 33.15 -41.31
N LEU A 449 -32.22 31.89 -41.66
CA LEU A 449 -32.23 31.46 -43.08
C LEU A 449 -33.61 31.62 -43.71
N ASN A 450 -34.67 31.17 -43.04
CA ASN A 450 -36.04 31.22 -43.51
C ASN A 450 -36.55 32.67 -43.61
N GLU A 451 -36.13 33.54 -42.70
CA GLU A 451 -36.44 34.97 -42.73
C GLU A 451 -35.59 35.74 -43.76
N GLY A 452 -34.66 35.09 -44.43
CA GLY A 452 -33.80 35.70 -45.47
C GLY A 452 -32.66 36.58 -44.91
N VAL A 453 -32.53 36.66 -43.57
CA VAL A 453 -31.54 37.54 -42.94
C VAL A 453 -30.11 37.16 -43.29
N LEU A 454 -29.82 35.85 -43.40
CA LEU A 454 -28.48 35.37 -43.77
C LEU A 454 -28.21 35.41 -45.29
N PHE A 455 -29.25 35.49 -46.13
CA PHE A 455 -29.09 35.61 -47.57
C PHE A 455 -28.81 37.04 -48.05
N ALA A 456 -28.97 38.02 -47.15
CA ALA A 456 -28.57 39.40 -47.40
C ALA A 456 -27.05 39.61 -47.44
N GLN A 457 -26.27 38.62 -46.94
CA GLN A 457 -24.82 38.64 -47.03
C GLN A 457 -24.31 37.70 -48.12
N PRO A 458 -23.54 38.19 -49.10
CA PRO A 458 -23.08 37.39 -50.27
C PRO A 458 -22.23 36.19 -49.89
N THR A 459 -21.68 36.15 -48.68
CA THR A 459 -20.82 35.09 -48.16
C THR A 459 -21.60 33.95 -47.49
N ALA A 460 -22.87 34.10 -47.19
CA ALA A 460 -23.70 33.07 -46.56
C ALA A 460 -24.24 32.01 -47.53
N LYS A 461 -24.04 32.22 -48.84
CA LYS A 461 -24.49 31.33 -49.94
C LYS A 461 -23.40 30.39 -50.48
N LYS A 462 -22.23 30.26 -49.82
CA LYS A 462 -21.22 29.34 -50.31
C LYS A 462 -21.09 28.12 -49.40
#